data_d5b7f8e8152338f2d92abbe6242e1d2b
#
_entry.id   d5b7f8e8152338f2d92abbe6242e1d2b
#
_cell.length_a   1.000
_cell.length_b   1.000
_cell.length_c   1.000
_cell.angle_alpha   90.00
_cell.angle_beta   90.00
_cell.angle_gamma   90.00
#
_symmetry.space_group_name_H-M   'P 1'
#
loop_
_entity.id
_entity.type
_entity.pdbx_description
1 polymer ?
#
loop_
_entity_poly.entity_id
_entity_poly.type
_entity_poly.pdbx_seq_one_letter_code
_entity_poly.pdbx_strand_id
1 'polypeptide(L)'
;MEYTPKILASLNSLEKRRKRLLKLCKAMMEAYEGAMYPVDLLALGALKRTISTIAGFKLLIESSNMVCARTILRVQIDTALRFYSVFIVDDPHSYSLKILSGKQINQMQDSAGQKMRDAYLVNKLSEEYPWLPIVYKNLSGYIHFSASHLFHPVQKIDNETRSMQFAIQEEDTKFPEFSWVEVIGCLNETIDIFVKYLEGWIFTKANPELVAQLKKEQIGEQEH
;
A
#
# COMPACT_ATOMS: atom_id res chain seq x y z
N MET A 1 -25.01 5.45 3.34
CA MET A 1 -24.48 6.83 3.03
C MET A 1 -24.85 7.19 1.60
N GLU A 2 -25.34 8.43 1.38
CA GLU A 2 -25.58 8.92 0.01
C GLU A 2 -24.23 9.29 -0.63
N TYR A 3 -23.91 8.69 -1.79
CA TYR A 3 -22.63 8.97 -2.45
C TYR A 3 -22.66 10.35 -3.09
N THR A 4 -21.83 11.23 -2.59
CA THR A 4 -21.60 12.53 -3.23
C THR A 4 -20.80 12.35 -4.54
N PRO A 5 -20.89 13.33 -5.46
CA PRO A 5 -20.10 13.31 -6.69
C PRO A 5 -18.58 13.14 -6.45
N LYS A 6 -18.04 13.64 -5.33
CA LYS A 6 -16.63 13.52 -4.96
C LYS A 6 -16.26 12.07 -4.58
N ILE A 7 -17.09 11.43 -3.78
CA ILE A 7 -16.89 10.01 -3.40
C ILE A 7 -16.96 9.14 -4.65
N LEU A 8 -17.95 9.35 -5.50
CA LEU A 8 -18.07 8.60 -6.77
C LEU A 8 -16.86 8.80 -7.68
N ALA A 9 -16.36 10.03 -7.83
CA ALA A 9 -15.17 10.33 -8.60
C ALA A 9 -13.93 9.58 -8.05
N SER A 10 -13.76 9.55 -6.73
CA SER A 10 -12.66 8.86 -6.04
C SER A 10 -12.74 7.34 -6.22
N LEU A 11 -13.94 6.74 -6.13
CA LEU A 11 -14.18 5.32 -6.39
C LEU A 11 -13.95 4.95 -7.87
N ASN A 12 -14.36 5.81 -8.80
CA ASN A 12 -14.08 5.63 -10.21
C ASN A 12 -12.57 5.67 -10.51
N SER A 13 -11.83 6.50 -9.81
CA SER A 13 -10.36 6.55 -9.90
C SER A 13 -9.74 5.22 -9.43
N LEU A 14 -10.27 4.64 -8.34
CA LEU A 14 -9.85 3.32 -7.84
C LEU A 14 -10.10 2.21 -8.86
N GLU A 15 -11.24 2.22 -9.54
CA GLU A 15 -11.55 1.23 -10.59
C GLU A 15 -10.63 1.36 -11.81
N LYS A 16 -10.23 2.58 -12.18
CA LYS A 16 -9.22 2.81 -13.23
C LYS A 16 -7.88 2.17 -12.86
N ARG A 17 -7.44 2.31 -11.60
CA ARG A 17 -6.21 1.69 -11.09
C ARG A 17 -6.29 0.17 -11.10
N ARG A 18 -7.43 -0.41 -10.71
CA ARG A 18 -7.66 -1.85 -10.79
C ARG A 18 -7.46 -2.37 -12.22
N LYS A 19 -8.04 -1.67 -13.22
CA LYS A 19 -7.87 -2.02 -14.63
C LYS A 19 -6.42 -1.88 -15.10
N ARG A 20 -5.69 -0.83 -14.62
CA ARG A 20 -4.27 -0.64 -14.90
C ARG A 20 -3.43 -1.80 -14.34
N LEU A 21 -3.68 -2.22 -13.11
CA LEU A 21 -2.98 -3.35 -12.48
C LEU A 21 -3.13 -4.64 -13.29
N LEU A 22 -4.32 -4.94 -13.84
CA LEU A 22 -4.52 -6.11 -14.70
C LEU A 22 -3.71 -6.01 -16.01
N LYS A 23 -3.61 -4.82 -16.61
CA LYS A 23 -2.77 -4.59 -17.80
C LYS A 23 -1.29 -4.77 -17.47
N LEU A 24 -0.83 -4.25 -16.33
CA LEU A 24 0.56 -4.39 -15.89
C LEU A 24 0.90 -5.84 -15.55
N CYS A 25 -0.03 -6.61 -14.98
CA CYS A 25 0.14 -8.04 -14.77
C CYS A 25 0.42 -8.75 -16.10
N LYS A 26 -0.39 -8.48 -17.14
CA LYS A 26 -0.18 -9.05 -18.48
C LYS A 26 1.17 -8.62 -19.05
N ALA A 27 1.49 -7.33 -19.03
CA ALA A 27 2.76 -6.82 -19.53
C ALA A 27 3.97 -7.45 -18.82
N MET A 28 3.91 -7.66 -17.49
CA MET A 28 4.95 -8.35 -16.75
C MET A 28 5.15 -9.80 -17.21
N MET A 29 4.04 -10.51 -17.44
CA MET A 29 4.09 -11.91 -17.89
C MET A 29 4.63 -12.04 -19.31
N GLU A 30 4.38 -11.07 -20.19
CA GLU A 30 4.85 -11.05 -21.58
C GLU A 30 6.27 -10.52 -21.74
N ALA A 31 6.78 -9.76 -20.75
CA ALA A 31 8.12 -9.18 -20.79
C ALA A 31 9.20 -10.27 -20.87
N TYR A 32 10.26 -9.98 -21.65
CA TYR A 32 11.43 -10.87 -21.84
C TYR A 32 10.99 -12.28 -22.25
N GLU A 33 10.21 -12.36 -23.34
CA GLU A 33 9.74 -13.62 -23.93
C GLU A 33 9.00 -14.55 -22.96
N GLY A 34 8.39 -14.00 -21.90
CA GLY A 34 7.66 -14.74 -20.89
C GLY A 34 8.53 -15.46 -19.84
N ALA A 35 9.83 -15.17 -19.79
CA ALA A 35 10.70 -15.71 -18.74
C ALA A 35 10.23 -15.31 -17.35
N MET A 36 10.27 -16.24 -16.39
CA MET A 36 9.82 -16.02 -15.02
C MET A 36 11.00 -15.90 -14.05
N TYR A 37 10.97 -14.87 -13.22
CA TYR A 37 11.97 -14.59 -12.21
C TYR A 37 11.37 -14.65 -10.80
N PRO A 38 12.14 -14.87 -9.73
CA PRO A 38 11.65 -14.84 -8.36
C PRO A 38 10.90 -13.56 -7.98
N VAL A 39 11.31 -12.40 -8.51
CA VAL A 39 10.62 -11.12 -8.31
C VAL A 39 9.22 -11.12 -8.93
N ASP A 40 8.99 -11.80 -10.07
CA ASP A 40 7.66 -11.92 -10.68
C ASP A 40 6.67 -12.61 -9.74
N LEU A 41 7.10 -13.62 -8.99
CA LEU A 41 6.23 -14.33 -8.05
C LEU A 41 5.80 -13.43 -6.88
N LEU A 42 6.73 -12.60 -6.37
CA LEU A 42 6.37 -11.58 -5.36
C LEU A 42 5.43 -10.54 -5.94
N ALA A 43 5.69 -10.06 -7.16
CA ALA A 43 4.85 -9.10 -7.85
C ALA A 43 3.43 -9.65 -8.07
N LEU A 44 3.29 -10.91 -8.51
CA LEU A 44 2.00 -11.58 -8.66
C LEU A 44 1.24 -11.69 -7.33
N GLY A 45 1.94 -12.03 -6.25
CA GLY A 45 1.36 -12.05 -4.90
C GLY A 45 0.87 -10.67 -4.46
N ALA A 46 1.67 -9.63 -4.65
CA ALA A 46 1.31 -8.25 -4.32
C ALA A 46 0.16 -7.73 -5.21
N LEU A 47 0.17 -8.02 -6.52
CA LEU A 47 -0.92 -7.71 -7.46
C LEU A 47 -2.23 -8.36 -7.03
N LYS A 48 -2.22 -9.67 -6.77
CA LYS A 48 -3.41 -10.41 -6.32
C LYS A 48 -3.97 -9.83 -5.02
N ARG A 49 -3.09 -9.55 -4.04
CA ARG A 49 -3.46 -8.94 -2.77
C ARG A 49 -4.06 -7.56 -2.97
N THR A 50 -3.44 -6.69 -3.79
CA THR A 50 -3.93 -5.35 -4.10
C THR A 50 -5.30 -5.37 -4.76
N ILE A 51 -5.53 -6.24 -5.75
CA ILE A 51 -6.84 -6.38 -6.41
C ILE A 51 -7.91 -6.84 -5.41
N SER A 52 -7.59 -7.78 -4.54
CA SER A 52 -8.50 -8.24 -3.47
C SER A 52 -8.79 -7.14 -2.45
N THR A 53 -7.76 -6.37 -2.07
CA THR A 53 -7.89 -5.19 -1.19
C THR A 53 -8.82 -4.15 -1.77
N ILE A 54 -8.69 -3.81 -3.07
CA ILE A 54 -9.58 -2.88 -3.78
C ILE A 54 -11.03 -3.36 -3.71
N ALA A 55 -11.28 -4.64 -3.98
CA ALA A 55 -12.63 -5.20 -3.96
C ALA A 55 -13.26 -5.13 -2.56
N GLY A 56 -12.53 -5.58 -1.53
CA GLY A 56 -12.99 -5.51 -0.14
C GLY A 56 -13.19 -4.07 0.35
N PHE A 57 -12.27 -3.18 0.01
CA PHE A 57 -12.37 -1.76 0.37
C PHE A 57 -13.62 -1.09 -0.20
N LYS A 58 -13.96 -1.37 -1.47
CA LYS A 58 -15.20 -0.84 -2.08
C LYS A 58 -16.44 -1.26 -1.30
N LEU A 59 -16.56 -2.54 -0.95
CA LEU A 59 -17.68 -3.05 -0.15
C LEU A 59 -17.77 -2.35 1.21
N LEU A 60 -16.63 -2.06 1.85
CA LEU A 60 -16.60 -1.34 3.13
C LEU A 60 -17.03 0.12 2.99
N ILE A 61 -16.66 0.79 1.91
CA ILE A 61 -17.19 2.13 1.62
C ILE A 61 -18.70 2.07 1.35
N GLU A 62 -19.16 1.08 0.58
CA GLU A 62 -20.58 0.86 0.26
C GLU A 62 -21.43 0.60 1.51
N SER A 63 -20.90 -0.12 2.49
CA SER A 63 -21.53 -0.37 3.78
C SER A 63 -21.28 0.72 4.83
N SER A 64 -20.68 1.85 4.45
CA SER A 64 -20.33 2.94 5.39
C SER A 64 -19.46 2.49 6.58
N ASN A 65 -18.57 1.49 6.39
CA ASN A 65 -17.71 0.95 7.43
C ASN A 65 -16.29 1.55 7.35
N MET A 66 -16.13 2.73 7.94
CA MET A 66 -14.86 3.48 7.94
C MET A 66 -13.77 2.76 8.75
N VAL A 67 -14.12 2.14 9.87
CA VAL A 67 -13.17 1.44 10.73
C VAL A 67 -12.45 0.33 9.96
N CYS A 68 -13.21 -0.52 9.29
CA CYS A 68 -12.64 -1.60 8.48
C CYS A 68 -11.98 -1.07 7.20
N ALA A 69 -12.50 -0.02 6.58
CA ALA A 69 -11.87 0.59 5.40
C ALA A 69 -10.46 1.11 5.73
N ARG A 70 -10.27 1.78 6.87
CA ARG A 70 -8.95 2.23 7.35
C ARG A 70 -8.00 1.06 7.65
N THR A 71 -8.53 -0.03 8.19
CA THR A 71 -7.75 -1.28 8.40
C THR A 71 -7.26 -1.85 7.07
N ILE A 72 -8.12 -1.90 6.07
CA ILE A 72 -7.76 -2.38 4.72
C ILE A 72 -6.75 -1.45 4.03
N LEU A 73 -6.87 -0.13 4.19
CA LEU A 73 -5.87 0.81 3.72
C LEU A 73 -4.48 0.53 4.34
N ARG A 74 -4.42 0.26 5.65
CA ARG A 74 -3.17 -0.09 6.32
C ARG A 74 -2.54 -1.37 5.76
N VAL A 75 -3.36 -2.38 5.42
CA VAL A 75 -2.92 -3.62 4.75
C VAL A 75 -2.35 -3.33 3.36
N GLN A 76 -2.94 -2.38 2.61
CA GLN A 76 -2.42 -1.99 1.30
C GLN A 76 -1.09 -1.24 1.41
N ILE A 77 -0.93 -0.35 2.39
CA ILE A 77 0.36 0.30 2.67
C ILE A 77 1.44 -0.76 2.95
N ASP A 78 1.13 -1.76 3.79
CA ASP A 78 2.07 -2.87 4.05
C ASP A 78 2.47 -3.59 2.75
N THR A 79 1.51 -3.85 1.86
CA THR A 79 1.78 -4.48 0.56
C THR A 79 2.76 -3.65 -0.29
N ALA A 80 2.55 -2.33 -0.38
CA ALA A 80 3.43 -1.42 -1.11
C ALA A 80 4.85 -1.37 -0.50
N LEU A 81 4.96 -1.26 0.83
CA LEU A 81 6.22 -1.27 1.56
C LEU A 81 7.01 -2.57 1.33
N ARG A 82 6.34 -3.74 1.41
CA ARG A 82 6.97 -5.05 1.22
C ARG A 82 7.43 -5.25 -0.22
N PHE A 83 6.69 -4.76 -1.20
CA PHE A 83 7.13 -4.80 -2.58
C PHE A 83 8.27 -3.81 -2.85
N TYR A 84 8.19 -2.60 -2.30
CA TYR A 84 9.29 -1.62 -2.35
C TYR A 84 10.62 -2.19 -1.84
N SER A 85 10.60 -3.01 -0.80
CA SER A 85 11.82 -3.56 -0.20
C SER A 85 12.70 -4.37 -1.17
N VAL A 86 12.12 -4.86 -2.27
CA VAL A 86 12.86 -5.57 -3.35
C VAL A 86 13.85 -4.64 -4.07
N PHE A 87 13.59 -3.33 -4.06
CA PHE A 87 14.35 -2.33 -4.82
C PHE A 87 15.45 -1.64 -4.02
N ILE A 88 15.60 -2.00 -2.75
CA ILE A 88 16.64 -1.44 -1.87
C ILE A 88 17.64 -2.50 -1.38
N VAL A 89 17.71 -3.63 -2.08
CA VAL A 89 18.67 -4.72 -1.82
C VAL A 89 19.62 -4.89 -3.00
N ASP A 90 20.81 -5.44 -2.77
CA ASP A 90 21.81 -5.64 -3.82
C ASP A 90 21.39 -6.70 -4.85
N ASP A 91 20.79 -7.81 -4.38
CA ASP A 91 20.29 -8.90 -5.22
C ASP A 91 18.80 -9.15 -5.00
N PRO A 92 17.92 -8.52 -5.83
CA PRO A 92 16.47 -8.71 -5.78
C PRO A 92 16.00 -10.16 -5.95
N HIS A 93 16.73 -10.97 -6.75
CA HIS A 93 16.34 -12.35 -7.01
C HIS A 93 16.61 -13.25 -5.80
N SER A 94 17.82 -13.19 -5.24
CA SER A 94 18.16 -13.90 -4.01
C SER A 94 17.29 -13.48 -2.84
N TYR A 95 17.02 -12.18 -2.73
CA TYR A 95 16.10 -11.64 -1.73
C TYR A 95 14.68 -12.22 -1.87
N SER A 96 14.15 -12.25 -3.09
CA SER A 96 12.82 -12.81 -3.38
C SER A 96 12.75 -14.31 -3.07
N LEU A 97 13.77 -15.09 -3.40
CA LEU A 97 13.86 -16.51 -3.06
C LEU A 97 13.79 -16.74 -1.53
N LYS A 98 14.47 -15.89 -0.75
CA LYS A 98 14.41 -15.95 0.72
C LYS A 98 12.98 -15.70 1.24
N ILE A 99 12.25 -14.75 0.65
CA ILE A 99 10.84 -14.51 1.01
C ILE A 99 9.97 -15.72 0.63
N LEU A 100 10.15 -16.26 -0.57
CA LEU A 100 9.42 -17.43 -1.05
C LEU A 100 9.68 -18.67 -0.19
N SER A 101 10.87 -18.77 0.44
CA SER A 101 11.19 -19.82 1.42
C SER A 101 10.65 -19.53 2.83
N GLY A 102 9.87 -18.45 3.04
CA GLY A 102 9.23 -18.12 4.31
C GLY A 102 10.01 -17.16 5.21
N LYS A 103 11.16 -16.62 4.77
CA LYS A 103 11.89 -15.64 5.57
C LYS A 103 11.12 -14.33 5.68
N GLN A 104 10.97 -13.81 6.89
CA GLN A 104 10.23 -12.58 7.15
C GLN A 104 11.05 -11.35 6.72
N ILE A 105 10.42 -10.44 5.99
CA ILE A 105 11.04 -9.22 5.44
C ILE A 105 11.64 -8.34 6.54
N ASN A 106 10.93 -8.19 7.67
CA ASN A 106 11.40 -7.37 8.81
C ASN A 106 12.66 -7.91 9.53
N GLN A 107 13.07 -9.13 9.21
CA GLN A 107 14.31 -9.76 9.71
C GLN A 107 15.46 -9.65 8.72
N MET A 108 15.18 -9.24 7.48
CA MET A 108 16.20 -9.06 6.44
C MET A 108 16.71 -7.61 6.43
N GLN A 109 17.85 -7.44 5.79
CA GLN A 109 18.55 -6.16 5.67
C GLN A 109 18.52 -5.67 4.22
N ASP A 110 18.55 -4.34 4.05
CA ASP A 110 18.78 -3.69 2.77
C ASP A 110 20.27 -3.67 2.42
N SER A 111 20.63 -3.03 1.29
CA SER A 111 22.02 -2.83 0.84
C SER A 111 22.88 -2.04 1.83
N ALA A 112 22.29 -1.22 2.69
CA ALA A 112 22.98 -0.47 3.74
C ALA A 112 23.07 -1.22 5.08
N GLY A 113 22.65 -2.49 5.14
CA GLY A 113 22.67 -3.32 6.36
C GLY A 113 21.57 -2.99 7.36
N GLN A 114 20.57 -2.17 6.99
CA GLN A 114 19.48 -1.78 7.88
C GLN A 114 18.33 -2.80 7.83
N LYS A 115 17.80 -3.19 8.99
CA LYS A 115 16.65 -4.09 9.06
C LYS A 115 15.40 -3.44 8.45
N MET A 116 14.75 -4.14 7.52
CA MET A 116 13.57 -3.66 6.79
C MET A 116 12.28 -3.79 7.60
N ARG A 117 12.27 -3.17 8.80
CA ARG A 117 11.06 -3.02 9.62
C ARG A 117 10.13 -2.00 8.96
N ASP A 118 8.84 -2.08 9.27
CA ASP A 118 7.82 -1.20 8.68
C ASP A 118 8.17 0.28 8.86
N ALA A 119 8.54 0.70 10.08
CA ALA A 119 8.93 2.08 10.36
C ALA A 119 10.12 2.56 9.52
N TYR A 120 11.08 1.68 9.25
CA TYR A 120 12.22 1.98 8.39
C TYR A 120 11.78 2.17 6.93
N LEU A 121 10.97 1.25 6.40
CA LEU A 121 10.47 1.33 5.02
C LEU A 121 9.58 2.57 4.81
N VAL A 122 8.73 2.89 5.78
CA VAL A 122 7.92 4.12 5.78
C VAL A 122 8.82 5.35 5.74
N ASN A 123 9.86 5.42 6.57
CA ASN A 123 10.78 6.54 6.60
C ASN A 123 11.55 6.71 5.28
N LYS A 124 12.02 5.62 4.69
CA LYS A 124 12.67 5.63 3.37
C LYS A 124 11.76 6.17 2.28
N LEU A 125 10.51 5.72 2.22
CA LEU A 125 9.54 6.21 1.25
C LEU A 125 9.06 7.64 1.54
N SER A 126 9.21 8.14 2.77
CA SER A 126 8.76 9.50 3.14
C SER A 126 9.52 10.62 2.43
N GLU A 127 10.72 10.34 1.93
CA GLU A 127 11.50 11.30 1.13
C GLU A 127 10.73 11.69 -0.15
N GLU A 128 10.02 10.74 -0.74
CA GLU A 128 9.20 10.96 -1.93
C GLU A 128 7.71 11.17 -1.60
N TYR A 129 7.23 10.54 -0.51
CA TYR A 129 5.83 10.57 -0.09
C TYR A 129 5.70 11.11 1.35
N PRO A 130 5.86 12.43 1.59
CA PRO A 130 5.90 13.02 2.94
C PRO A 130 4.63 12.78 3.77
N TRP A 131 3.49 12.48 3.12
CA TRP A 131 2.23 12.16 3.78
C TRP A 131 2.21 10.78 4.44
N LEU A 132 3.03 9.83 3.93
CA LEU A 132 2.97 8.42 4.30
C LEU A 132 3.20 8.14 5.80
N PRO A 133 4.19 8.75 6.50
CA PRO A 133 4.39 8.53 7.93
C PRO A 133 3.19 8.94 8.78
N ILE A 134 2.54 10.05 8.42
CA ILE A 134 1.39 10.59 9.15
C ILE A 134 0.21 9.62 9.02
N VAL A 135 -0.12 9.22 7.80
CA VAL A 135 -1.21 8.28 7.52
C VAL A 135 -0.91 6.91 8.16
N TYR A 136 0.31 6.39 8.00
CA TYR A 136 0.73 5.12 8.61
C TYR A 136 0.53 5.11 10.12
N LYS A 137 0.97 6.17 10.81
CA LYS A 137 0.82 6.32 12.27
C LYS A 137 -0.66 6.36 12.67
N ASN A 138 -1.46 7.16 11.97
CA ASN A 138 -2.90 7.28 12.25
C ASN A 138 -3.63 5.94 12.05
N LEU A 139 -3.32 5.20 10.99
CA LEU A 139 -3.92 3.90 10.70
C LEU A 139 -3.50 2.80 11.69
N SER A 140 -2.35 2.91 12.33
CA SER A 140 -1.92 1.95 13.34
C SER A 140 -2.90 1.85 14.51
N GLY A 141 -3.59 2.95 14.83
CA GLY A 141 -4.66 2.97 15.84
C GLY A 141 -5.91 2.18 15.45
N TYR A 142 -6.10 1.86 14.15
CA TYR A 142 -7.22 1.05 13.66
C TYR A 142 -6.88 -0.44 13.56
N ILE A 143 -5.59 -0.80 13.52
CA ILE A 143 -5.14 -2.19 13.57
C ILE A 143 -5.16 -2.73 15.00
N HIS A 144 -4.74 -1.90 15.96
CA HIS A 144 -4.70 -2.25 17.36
C HIS A 144 -5.86 -1.59 18.09
N PHE A 145 -6.47 -2.30 19.05
CA PHE A 145 -7.51 -1.71 19.88
C PHE A 145 -6.93 -0.51 20.65
N SER A 146 -7.38 0.69 20.32
CA SER A 146 -6.84 1.96 20.81
C SER A 146 -7.93 2.93 21.24
N ALA A 147 -7.55 4.09 21.77
CA ALA A 147 -8.48 5.17 22.14
C ALA A 147 -9.44 5.56 21.00
N SER A 148 -9.03 5.46 19.73
CA SER A 148 -9.91 5.71 18.60
C SER A 148 -11.17 4.86 18.65
N HIS A 149 -11.04 3.56 18.98
CA HIS A 149 -12.18 2.65 19.09
C HIS A 149 -13.07 2.93 20.30
N LEU A 150 -12.49 3.48 21.39
CA LEU A 150 -13.26 3.81 22.59
C LEU A 150 -14.21 4.99 22.37
N PHE A 151 -13.80 5.96 21.55
CA PHE A 151 -14.57 7.16 21.29
C PHE A 151 -15.48 7.06 20.05
N HIS A 152 -15.29 6.10 19.17
CA HIS A 152 -16.15 5.89 17.99
C HIS A 152 -17.63 5.72 18.35
N PRO A 153 -18.01 4.93 19.36
CA PRO A 153 -19.42 4.74 19.72
C PRO A 153 -20.08 5.98 20.33
N VAL A 154 -19.29 6.91 20.90
CA VAL A 154 -19.82 8.08 21.62
C VAL A 154 -20.48 9.04 20.64
N GLN A 155 -21.78 9.26 20.77
CA GLN A 155 -22.56 10.17 19.93
C GLN A 155 -22.61 11.59 20.49
N LYS A 156 -22.86 11.71 21.79
CA LYS A 156 -22.98 12.99 22.49
C LYS A 156 -22.52 12.83 23.93
N ILE A 157 -21.82 13.84 24.43
CA ILE A 157 -21.52 14.02 25.85
C ILE A 157 -22.23 15.28 26.28
N ASP A 158 -23.04 15.18 27.31
CA ASP A 158 -23.75 16.29 27.93
C ASP A 158 -23.21 16.48 29.34
N ASN A 159 -22.43 17.55 29.53
CA ASN A 159 -21.78 17.84 30.79
C ASN A 159 -22.74 18.38 31.85
N GLU A 160 -23.87 18.99 31.42
CA GLU A 160 -24.86 19.54 32.34
C GLU A 160 -25.69 18.43 33.01
N THR A 161 -26.18 17.50 32.18
CA THR A 161 -26.95 16.33 32.68
C THR A 161 -26.03 15.17 33.09
N ARG A 162 -24.70 15.27 32.85
CA ARG A 162 -23.72 14.19 33.05
C ARG A 162 -24.12 12.89 32.32
N SER A 163 -24.71 13.04 31.15
CA SER A 163 -25.16 11.92 30.34
C SER A 163 -24.29 11.72 29.09
N MET A 164 -24.23 10.48 28.62
CA MET A 164 -23.50 10.11 27.42
C MET A 164 -24.40 9.23 26.53
N GLN A 165 -24.45 9.56 25.25
CA GLN A 165 -25.17 8.79 24.24
C GLN A 165 -24.18 7.97 23.41
N PHE A 166 -24.54 6.71 23.17
CA PHE A 166 -23.75 5.77 22.37
C PHE A 166 -24.58 5.27 21.19
N ALA A 167 -23.91 4.99 20.07
CA ALA A 167 -24.46 4.18 18.99
C ALA A 167 -23.51 2.99 18.76
N ILE A 168 -24.05 1.79 18.91
CA ILE A 168 -23.35 0.53 18.62
C ILE A 168 -24.01 -0.02 17.36
N GLN A 169 -23.38 0.25 16.22
CA GLN A 169 -23.89 -0.11 14.90
C GLN A 169 -22.72 -0.41 13.97
N GLU A 170 -22.99 -1.09 12.88
CA GLU A 170 -21.98 -1.44 11.87
C GLU A 170 -21.63 -0.27 10.93
N GLU A 171 -22.51 0.73 10.82
CA GLU A 171 -22.32 1.90 9.98
C GLU A 171 -21.66 3.06 10.74
N ASP A 172 -20.66 3.68 10.14
CA ASP A 172 -19.91 4.82 10.68
C ASP A 172 -20.47 6.14 10.13
N THR A 173 -21.67 6.51 10.57
CA THR A 173 -22.42 7.69 10.05
C THR A 173 -21.84 9.05 10.46
N LYS A 174 -20.92 9.10 11.42
CA LYS A 174 -20.32 10.35 11.94
C LYS A 174 -19.24 10.94 11.07
N PHE A 175 -18.61 10.15 10.22
CA PHE A 175 -17.51 10.66 9.42
C PHE A 175 -18.05 11.62 8.35
N PRO A 176 -17.51 12.87 8.30
CA PRO A 176 -17.86 13.82 7.26
C PRO A 176 -17.35 13.35 5.89
N GLU A 177 -17.92 13.91 4.82
CA GLU A 177 -17.58 13.58 3.44
C GLU A 177 -16.06 13.56 3.18
N PHE A 178 -15.34 14.57 3.69
CA PHE A 178 -13.89 14.68 3.46
C PHE A 178 -13.13 13.48 3.98
N SER A 179 -13.56 12.85 5.09
CA SER A 179 -12.89 11.66 5.62
C SER A 179 -13.03 10.45 4.69
N TRP A 180 -14.17 10.31 4.02
CA TRP A 180 -14.40 9.28 3.02
C TRP A 180 -13.55 9.51 1.76
N VAL A 181 -13.50 10.76 1.27
CA VAL A 181 -12.68 11.15 0.14
C VAL A 181 -11.19 10.95 0.46
N GLU A 182 -10.75 11.32 1.68
CA GLU A 182 -9.38 11.16 2.15
C GLU A 182 -8.96 9.68 2.18
N VAL A 183 -9.74 8.80 2.79
CA VAL A 183 -9.38 7.38 2.91
C VAL A 183 -9.32 6.69 1.54
N ILE A 184 -10.22 7.05 0.61
CA ILE A 184 -10.18 6.55 -0.77
C ILE A 184 -8.97 7.14 -1.51
N GLY A 185 -8.68 8.42 -1.31
CA GLY A 185 -7.51 9.10 -1.87
C GLY A 185 -6.21 8.44 -1.42
N CYS A 186 -6.05 8.22 -0.12
CA CYS A 186 -4.88 7.53 0.43
C CYS A 186 -4.70 6.11 -0.14
N LEU A 187 -5.80 5.38 -0.38
CA LEU A 187 -5.72 4.07 -1.03
C LEU A 187 -5.25 4.20 -2.47
N ASN A 188 -5.77 5.16 -3.22
CA ASN A 188 -5.37 5.43 -4.60
C ASN A 188 -3.86 5.74 -4.68
N GLU A 189 -3.37 6.66 -3.85
CA GLU A 189 -1.94 7.02 -3.79
C GLU A 189 -1.05 5.83 -3.39
N THR A 190 -1.49 5.02 -2.43
CA THR A 190 -0.76 3.81 -2.02
C THR A 190 -0.66 2.79 -3.16
N ILE A 191 -1.71 2.67 -3.97
CA ILE A 191 -1.69 1.82 -5.17
C ILE A 191 -0.73 2.39 -6.21
N ASP A 192 -0.67 3.71 -6.38
CA ASP A 192 0.26 4.35 -7.32
C ASP A 192 1.72 4.17 -6.90
N ILE A 193 2.05 4.16 -5.59
CA ILE A 193 3.36 3.76 -5.09
C ILE A 193 3.69 2.32 -5.55
N PHE A 194 2.80 1.37 -5.34
CA PHE A 194 3.00 -0.01 -5.79
C PHE A 194 3.15 -0.11 -7.30
N VAL A 195 2.32 0.60 -8.08
CA VAL A 195 2.37 0.64 -9.55
C VAL A 195 3.71 1.16 -10.05
N LYS A 196 4.25 2.22 -9.45
CA LYS A 196 5.57 2.78 -9.81
C LYS A 196 6.67 1.71 -9.76
N TYR A 197 6.77 0.99 -8.66
CA TYR A 197 7.77 -0.06 -8.50
C TYR A 197 7.50 -1.28 -9.39
N LEU A 198 6.24 -1.62 -9.63
CA LEU A 198 5.89 -2.69 -10.57
C LEU A 198 6.29 -2.34 -12.01
N GLU A 199 6.03 -1.10 -12.44
CA GLU A 199 6.47 -0.62 -13.76
C GLU A 199 7.99 -0.60 -13.88
N GLY A 200 8.69 -0.17 -12.81
CA GLY A 200 10.15 -0.26 -12.74
C GLY A 200 10.66 -1.69 -12.91
N TRP A 201 10.03 -2.66 -12.25
CA TRP A 201 10.38 -4.07 -12.45
C TRP A 201 10.12 -4.54 -13.89
N ILE A 202 8.94 -4.23 -14.45
CA ILE A 202 8.59 -4.60 -15.83
C ILE A 202 9.63 -4.04 -16.82
N PHE A 203 10.00 -2.75 -16.64
CA PHE A 203 11.04 -2.11 -17.46
C PHE A 203 12.38 -2.82 -17.33
N THR A 204 12.84 -3.11 -16.10
CA THR A 204 14.08 -3.81 -15.82
C THR A 204 14.11 -5.20 -16.48
N LYS A 205 13.01 -5.93 -16.36
CA LYS A 205 12.85 -7.27 -16.95
C LYS A 205 12.86 -7.23 -18.48
N ALA A 206 12.20 -6.22 -19.08
CA ALA A 206 12.11 -6.07 -20.54
C ALA A 206 13.43 -5.60 -21.19
N ASN A 207 14.34 -4.97 -20.42
CA ASN A 207 15.56 -4.34 -20.95
C ASN A 207 16.82 -4.77 -20.17
N PRO A 208 17.17 -6.08 -20.11
CA PRO A 208 18.27 -6.56 -19.27
C PRO A 208 19.64 -6.03 -19.72
N GLU A 209 19.86 -5.84 -21.01
CA GLU A 209 21.12 -5.31 -21.55
C GLU A 209 21.33 -3.84 -21.17
N LEU A 210 20.29 -3.02 -21.28
CA LEU A 210 20.33 -1.62 -20.87
C LEU A 210 20.61 -1.49 -19.37
N VAL A 211 19.98 -2.31 -18.56
CA VAL A 211 20.20 -2.32 -17.10
C VAL A 211 21.63 -2.74 -16.75
N ALA A 212 22.19 -3.72 -17.48
CA ALA A 212 23.59 -4.14 -17.30
C ALA A 212 24.57 -3.03 -17.68
N GLN A 213 24.28 -2.25 -18.73
CA GLN A 213 25.08 -1.11 -19.14
C GLN A 213 25.05 0.01 -18.09
N LEU A 214 23.84 0.43 -17.64
CA LEU A 214 23.69 1.48 -16.62
C LEU A 214 24.40 1.13 -15.30
N LYS A 215 24.37 -0.13 -14.89
CA LYS A 215 25.13 -0.59 -13.71
C LYS A 215 26.65 -0.44 -13.87
N LYS A 216 27.19 -0.70 -15.05
CA LYS A 216 28.62 -0.54 -15.32
C LYS A 216 29.03 0.93 -15.28
N GLU A 217 28.22 1.83 -15.85
CA GLU A 217 28.47 3.28 -15.84
C GLU A 217 28.48 3.83 -14.39
N GLN A 218 27.52 3.43 -13.54
CA GLN A 218 27.47 3.84 -12.14
C GLN A 218 28.66 3.37 -11.30
N ILE A 219 29.22 2.18 -11.58
CA ILE A 219 30.41 1.68 -10.89
C ILE A 219 31.65 2.47 -11.34
N GLY A 220 31.78 2.79 -12.63
CA GLY A 220 32.90 3.58 -13.16
C GLY A 220 32.95 5.02 -12.66
N GLU A 221 31.79 5.63 -12.33
CA GLU A 221 31.73 6.99 -11.76
C GLU A 221 32.07 7.03 -10.25
N GLN A 222 31.99 5.91 -9.53
CA GLN A 222 32.36 5.82 -8.11
C GLN A 222 33.86 5.53 -7.87
N GLU A 223 34.61 5.16 -8.92
CA GLU A 223 36.05 4.91 -8.85
C GLU A 223 36.89 6.13 -9.29
N HIS A 224 36.27 7.27 -9.61
CA HIS A 224 36.91 8.55 -9.95
C HIS A 224 36.51 9.63 -8.94
#